data_000f6dbcf04287a3f6c1c32bb02514cb
#
_entry.id   000f6dbcf04287a3f6c1c32bb02514cb
#
_cell.length_a   1.000
_cell.length_b   1.000
_cell.length_c   1.000
_cell.angle_alpha   90.00
_cell.angle_beta   90.00
_cell.angle_gamma   90.00
#
_symmetry.space_group_name_H-M   'P 1'
#
loop_
_entity.id
_entity.type
_entity.pdbx_description
1 polymer ?
#
loop_
_entity_poly.entity_id
_entity_poly.type
_entity_poly.pdbx_seq_one_letter_code
_entity_poly.pdbx_strand_id
1 'polypeptide(L)'
;VFLQAVLEKEDVHVCVMDSPRSEFKAYAVEERVDYCTTEEDVFEFFKGLLPEFKRRNVLKNQMLEQEKEEDEILDRMMQETPYFIFISDLSWFVPFIYKATLDMKGFLENVLEKGRLHNIYFISELDMKNKSNLMGYKIYESFVSYKTGIHFGGKTAENTLFSFDYMSYTEQNKPEKVGVGQLPNAMDKDSAKKVVVPRARR
;
A
#
# COMPACT_ATOMS: atom_id res chain seq x y z
N VAL A 1 5.09 11.47 6.20
CA VAL A 1 4.84 12.35 5.04
C VAL A 1 3.66 11.87 4.21
N PHE A 2 3.64 10.64 3.67
CA PHE A 2 2.50 10.17 2.84
C PHE A 2 1.19 10.15 3.61
N LEU A 3 1.16 9.53 4.80
CA LEU A 3 -0.02 9.51 5.66
C LEU A 3 -0.51 10.94 5.97
N GLN A 4 0.40 11.85 6.27
CA GLN A 4 0.06 13.24 6.56
C GLN A 4 -0.56 13.94 5.34
N ALA A 5 0.00 13.72 4.14
CA ALA A 5 -0.55 14.29 2.91
C ALA A 5 -1.95 13.72 2.57
N VAL A 6 -2.22 12.47 2.93
CA VAL A 6 -3.56 11.88 2.77
C VAL A 6 -4.55 12.50 3.77
N LEU A 7 -4.13 12.72 5.02
CA LEU A 7 -4.98 13.35 6.05
C LEU A 7 -5.33 14.82 5.77
N GLU A 8 -4.59 15.50 4.88
CA GLU A 8 -4.96 16.85 4.40
C GLU A 8 -6.17 16.85 3.47
N LYS A 9 -6.60 15.67 2.96
CA LYS A 9 -7.80 15.55 2.13
C LYS A 9 -9.04 15.36 3.01
N GLU A 10 -10.17 15.94 2.59
CA GLU A 10 -11.41 15.92 3.38
C GLU A 10 -12.14 14.57 3.28
N ASP A 11 -12.34 14.05 2.07
CA ASP A 11 -13.13 12.85 1.84
C ASP A 11 -12.25 11.61 1.62
N VAL A 12 -11.69 11.08 2.70
CA VAL A 12 -10.86 9.88 2.68
C VAL A 12 -11.12 9.01 3.91
N HIS A 13 -11.07 7.70 3.73
CA HIS A 13 -10.95 6.75 4.83
C HIS A 13 -9.50 6.36 5.03
N VAL A 14 -8.99 6.50 6.23
CA VAL A 14 -7.60 6.19 6.56
C VAL A 14 -7.55 5.13 7.65
N CYS A 15 -6.87 4.04 7.38
CA CYS A 15 -6.55 3.02 8.38
C CYS A 15 -5.04 2.91 8.53
N VAL A 16 -4.58 2.75 9.76
CA VAL A 16 -3.18 2.48 10.07
C VAL A 16 -3.09 1.16 10.84
N MET A 17 -2.45 0.18 10.25
CA MET A 17 -2.12 -1.10 10.87
C MET A 17 -0.68 -1.04 11.36
N ASP A 18 -0.52 -0.79 12.66
CA ASP A 18 0.78 -0.53 13.24
C ASP A 18 1.35 -1.75 13.96
N SER A 19 2.62 -2.00 13.71
CA SER A 19 3.37 -3.07 14.35
C SER A 19 3.57 -2.77 15.85
N PRO A 20 3.97 -3.76 16.66
CA PRO A 20 4.30 -3.54 18.07
C PRO A 20 5.42 -2.49 18.31
N ARG A 21 6.16 -2.13 17.26
CA ARG A 21 7.16 -1.04 17.33
C ARG A 21 6.53 0.35 17.40
N SER A 22 5.24 0.45 17.08
CA SER A 22 4.44 1.68 17.21
C SER A 22 5.02 2.88 16.45
N GLU A 23 5.42 2.68 15.20
CA GLU A 23 6.02 3.73 14.36
C GLU A 23 5.03 4.86 14.04
N PHE A 24 3.73 4.55 13.98
CA PHE A 24 2.63 5.50 13.74
C PHE A 24 1.83 5.87 14.98
N LYS A 25 2.34 5.59 16.18
CA LYS A 25 1.63 5.83 17.45
C LYS A 25 1.08 7.26 17.61
N ALA A 26 1.74 8.25 17.01
CA ALA A 26 1.26 9.63 17.04
C ALA A 26 -0.13 9.81 16.38
N TYR A 27 -0.52 8.91 15.50
CA TYR A 27 -1.82 8.95 14.81
C TYR A 27 -2.93 8.18 15.54
N ALA A 28 -2.63 7.51 16.65
CA ALA A 28 -3.62 6.80 17.46
C ALA A 28 -4.66 7.73 18.12
N VAL A 29 -4.37 9.02 18.18
CA VAL A 29 -5.27 10.06 18.73
C VAL A 29 -5.97 10.88 17.65
N GLU A 30 -5.73 10.56 16.38
CA GLU A 30 -6.33 11.26 15.25
C GLU A 30 -7.72 10.65 14.97
N GLU A 31 -8.78 11.42 15.18
CA GLU A 31 -10.18 10.94 15.05
C GLU A 31 -10.54 10.43 13.65
N ARG A 32 -9.78 10.83 12.63
CA ARG A 32 -9.98 10.42 11.23
C ARG A 32 -9.21 9.17 10.84
N VAL A 33 -8.56 8.51 11.81
CA VAL A 33 -7.72 7.33 11.56
C VAL A 33 -8.25 6.13 12.32
N ASP A 34 -8.59 5.08 11.60
CA ASP A 34 -8.81 3.75 12.17
C ASP A 34 -7.45 3.15 12.54
N TYR A 35 -7.06 3.27 13.82
CA TYR A 35 -5.75 2.84 14.28
C TYR A 35 -5.81 1.42 14.87
N CYS A 36 -5.24 0.45 14.15
CA CYS A 36 -5.32 -0.97 14.44
C CYS A 36 -3.96 -1.52 14.89
N THR A 37 -3.90 -2.15 16.06
CA THR A 37 -2.69 -2.76 16.62
C THR A 37 -2.88 -4.21 17.05
N THR A 38 -4.13 -4.65 17.21
CA THR A 38 -4.51 -5.99 17.65
C THR A 38 -5.18 -6.78 16.52
N GLU A 39 -5.26 -8.10 16.69
CA GLU A 39 -5.99 -8.97 15.75
C GLU A 39 -7.47 -8.55 15.64
N GLU A 40 -8.04 -8.16 16.75
CA GLU A 40 -9.44 -7.76 16.86
C GLU A 40 -9.71 -6.46 16.12
N ASP A 41 -8.85 -5.43 16.29
CA ASP A 41 -8.95 -4.15 15.57
C ASP A 41 -8.87 -4.38 14.05
N VAL A 42 -7.89 -5.16 13.60
CA VAL A 42 -7.68 -5.46 12.18
C VAL A 42 -8.86 -6.23 11.60
N PHE A 43 -9.40 -7.21 12.36
CA PHE A 43 -10.57 -7.97 11.94
C PHE A 43 -11.82 -7.09 11.82
N GLU A 44 -12.12 -6.26 12.81
CA GLU A 44 -13.28 -5.37 12.78
C GLU A 44 -13.18 -4.33 11.65
N PHE A 45 -11.99 -3.79 11.39
CA PHE A 45 -11.76 -2.92 10.24
C PHE A 45 -12.11 -3.62 8.92
N PHE A 46 -11.56 -4.81 8.67
CA PHE A 46 -11.84 -5.55 7.43
C PHE A 46 -13.28 -6.03 7.34
N LYS A 47 -13.90 -6.37 8.46
CA LYS A 47 -15.32 -6.71 8.52
C LYS A 47 -16.20 -5.52 8.13
N GLY A 48 -15.85 -4.30 8.55
CA GLY A 48 -16.49 -3.05 8.11
C GLY A 48 -16.25 -2.73 6.64
N LEU A 49 -15.05 -2.99 6.12
CA LEU A 49 -14.70 -2.75 4.72
C LEU A 49 -15.38 -3.73 3.75
N LEU A 50 -15.68 -4.96 4.17
CA LEU A 50 -16.22 -6.01 3.32
C LEU A 50 -17.56 -5.64 2.62
N PRO A 51 -18.56 -5.06 3.29
CA PRO A 51 -19.79 -4.63 2.63
C PRO A 51 -19.53 -3.58 1.55
N GLU A 52 -18.67 -2.63 1.82
CA GLU A 52 -18.31 -1.55 0.90
C GLU A 52 -17.58 -2.09 -0.33
N PHE A 53 -16.60 -2.97 -0.13
CA PHE A 53 -15.92 -3.64 -1.24
C PHE A 53 -16.91 -4.43 -2.13
N LYS A 54 -17.85 -5.16 -1.50
CA LYS A 54 -18.91 -5.89 -2.24
C LYS A 54 -19.80 -4.93 -3.02
N ARG A 55 -20.23 -3.83 -2.43
CA ARG A 55 -21.06 -2.80 -3.08
C ARG A 55 -20.37 -2.26 -4.34
N ARG A 56 -19.08 -1.88 -4.21
CA ARG A 56 -18.29 -1.37 -5.34
C ARG A 56 -18.08 -2.43 -6.42
N ASN A 57 -17.86 -3.68 -6.02
CA ASN A 57 -17.72 -4.76 -6.98
C ASN A 57 -19.01 -5.03 -7.76
N VAL A 58 -20.18 -4.94 -7.11
CA VAL A 58 -21.49 -5.02 -7.77
C VAL A 58 -21.65 -3.87 -8.77
N LEU A 59 -21.37 -2.63 -8.35
CA LEU A 59 -21.45 -1.46 -9.22
C LEU A 59 -20.57 -1.63 -10.45
N LYS A 60 -19.32 -2.05 -10.27
CA LYS A 60 -18.39 -2.31 -11.38
C LYS A 60 -18.93 -3.37 -12.35
N ASN A 61 -19.46 -4.47 -11.83
CA ASN A 61 -20.01 -5.56 -12.66
C ASN A 61 -21.25 -5.10 -13.43
N GLN A 62 -22.13 -4.31 -12.84
CA GLN A 62 -23.28 -3.70 -13.53
C GLN A 62 -22.84 -2.81 -14.71
N MET A 63 -21.76 -2.05 -14.56
CA MET A 63 -21.21 -1.25 -15.66
C MET A 63 -20.63 -2.12 -16.77
N LEU A 64 -19.95 -3.22 -16.42
CA LEU A 64 -19.47 -4.22 -17.40
C LEU A 64 -20.62 -4.87 -18.15
N GLU A 65 -21.71 -5.22 -17.48
CA GLU A 65 -22.93 -5.79 -18.11
C GLU A 65 -23.62 -4.77 -19.05
N GLN A 66 -23.43 -3.47 -18.80
CA GLN A 66 -23.89 -2.38 -19.66
C GLN A 66 -22.92 -2.05 -20.80
N GLU A 67 -21.88 -2.87 -20.99
CA GLU A 67 -20.85 -2.71 -22.04
C GLU A 67 -20.13 -1.36 -21.97
N LYS A 68 -19.95 -0.81 -20.74
CA LYS A 68 -19.20 0.42 -20.52
C LYS A 68 -17.70 0.21 -20.79
N GLU A 69 -17.06 1.22 -21.35
CA GLU A 69 -15.61 1.22 -21.59
C GLU A 69 -14.82 1.19 -20.28
N GLU A 70 -13.64 0.61 -20.30
CA GLU A 70 -12.80 0.43 -19.11
C GLU A 70 -12.48 1.76 -18.41
N ASP A 71 -12.21 2.81 -19.19
CA ASP A 71 -11.93 4.15 -18.68
C ASP A 71 -13.16 4.77 -17.97
N GLU A 72 -14.38 4.57 -18.50
CA GLU A 72 -15.61 5.04 -17.85
C GLU A 72 -15.84 4.33 -16.51
N ILE A 73 -15.54 3.04 -16.46
CA ILE A 73 -15.65 2.24 -15.22
C ILE A 73 -14.63 2.73 -14.19
N LEU A 74 -13.39 2.95 -14.61
CA LEU A 74 -12.33 3.45 -13.74
C LEU A 74 -12.69 4.83 -13.20
N ASP A 75 -13.09 5.77 -14.05
CA ASP A 75 -13.48 7.12 -13.66
C ASP A 75 -14.62 7.09 -12.64
N ARG A 76 -15.63 6.22 -12.84
CA ARG A 76 -16.72 6.07 -11.89
C ARG A 76 -16.23 5.51 -10.54
N MET A 77 -15.33 4.53 -10.55
CA MET A 77 -14.77 3.98 -9.32
C MET A 77 -13.92 5.00 -8.55
N MET A 78 -13.20 5.88 -9.25
CA MET A 78 -12.41 6.95 -8.63
C MET A 78 -13.26 8.06 -7.98
N GLN A 79 -14.56 8.11 -8.25
CA GLN A 79 -15.51 9.01 -7.55
C GLN A 79 -15.95 8.47 -6.18
N GLU A 80 -15.75 7.18 -5.90
CA GLU A 80 -16.00 6.63 -4.57
C GLU A 80 -14.96 7.16 -3.57
N THR A 81 -15.36 7.36 -2.33
CA THR A 81 -14.43 7.81 -1.28
C THR A 81 -13.25 6.85 -1.15
N PRO A 82 -12.01 7.28 -1.32
CA PRO A 82 -10.86 6.38 -1.30
C PRO A 82 -10.58 5.83 0.10
N TYR A 83 -10.15 4.59 0.16
CA TYR A 83 -9.56 3.98 1.35
C TYR A 83 -8.05 3.92 1.20
N PHE A 84 -7.33 4.46 2.17
CA PHE A 84 -5.88 4.34 2.30
C PHE A 84 -5.52 3.54 3.54
N ILE A 85 -4.96 2.36 3.34
CA ILE A 85 -4.60 1.42 4.40
C ILE A 85 -3.08 1.39 4.49
N PHE A 86 -2.55 2.00 5.56
CA PHE A 86 -1.12 2.05 5.82
C PHE A 86 -0.72 0.90 6.74
N ILE A 87 0.29 0.15 6.34
CA ILE A 87 0.86 -0.95 7.10
C ILE A 87 2.30 -0.58 7.44
N SER A 88 2.61 -0.42 8.71
CA SER A 88 3.92 0.09 9.16
C SER A 88 5.08 -0.83 8.82
N ASP A 89 4.87 -2.14 8.80
CA ASP A 89 5.90 -3.14 8.50
C ASP A 89 5.27 -4.38 7.88
N LEU A 90 5.52 -4.60 6.60
CA LEU A 90 4.99 -5.76 5.88
C LEU A 90 5.55 -7.07 6.44
N SER A 91 6.78 -7.06 6.96
CA SER A 91 7.41 -8.24 7.55
C SER A 91 6.78 -8.67 8.86
N TRP A 92 6.10 -7.77 9.56
CA TRP A 92 5.25 -8.09 10.70
C TRP A 92 3.84 -8.49 10.25
N PHE A 93 3.22 -7.70 9.37
CA PHE A 93 1.81 -7.82 9.01
C PHE A 93 1.48 -9.17 8.35
N VAL A 94 2.29 -9.61 7.38
CA VAL A 94 2.00 -10.85 6.65
C VAL A 94 1.99 -12.06 7.58
N PRO A 95 3.04 -12.36 8.38
CA PRO A 95 2.97 -13.45 9.36
C PRO A 95 1.87 -13.29 10.40
N PHE A 96 1.56 -12.05 10.81
CA PHE A 96 0.48 -11.74 11.74
C PHE A 96 -0.86 -12.24 11.20
N ILE A 97 -1.22 -11.88 9.96
CA ILE A 97 -2.47 -12.31 9.31
C ILE A 97 -2.53 -13.85 9.15
N TYR A 98 -1.41 -14.49 8.82
CA TYR A 98 -1.40 -15.95 8.63
C TYR A 98 -1.43 -16.74 9.95
N LYS A 99 -1.11 -16.12 11.07
CA LYS A 99 -1.22 -16.70 12.41
C LYS A 99 -2.49 -16.33 13.13
N ALA A 100 -3.26 -15.36 12.59
CA ALA A 100 -4.49 -14.90 13.21
C ALA A 100 -5.48 -16.05 13.39
N THR A 101 -6.21 -16.05 14.49
CA THR A 101 -7.28 -17.02 14.78
C THR A 101 -8.53 -16.68 14.00
N LEU A 102 -8.76 -15.40 13.72
CA LEU A 102 -9.87 -14.91 12.93
C LEU A 102 -9.55 -15.05 11.42
N ASP A 103 -10.51 -15.54 10.65
CA ASP A 103 -10.30 -15.76 9.21
C ASP A 103 -10.48 -14.45 8.41
N MET A 104 -9.35 -13.81 8.13
CA MET A 104 -9.28 -12.60 7.31
C MET A 104 -8.60 -12.83 5.95
N LYS A 105 -7.90 -13.96 5.78
CA LYS A 105 -6.99 -14.19 4.64
C LYS A 105 -7.68 -14.11 3.30
N GLY A 106 -8.76 -14.84 3.13
CA GLY A 106 -9.45 -14.92 1.84
C GLY A 106 -10.02 -13.58 1.38
N PHE A 107 -10.55 -12.79 2.31
CA PHE A 107 -11.02 -11.44 2.00
C PHE A 107 -9.84 -10.50 1.69
N LEU A 108 -8.81 -10.49 2.53
CA LEU A 108 -7.64 -9.63 2.35
C LEU A 108 -6.92 -9.90 1.03
N GLU A 109 -6.75 -11.15 0.65
CA GLU A 109 -6.17 -11.54 -0.64
C GLU A 109 -6.97 -10.94 -1.81
N ASN A 110 -8.30 -11.02 -1.77
CA ASN A 110 -9.17 -10.43 -2.79
C ASN A 110 -9.06 -8.90 -2.84
N VAL A 111 -9.04 -8.23 -1.69
CA VAL A 111 -8.95 -6.78 -1.64
C VAL A 111 -7.57 -6.29 -2.10
N LEU A 112 -6.50 -6.99 -1.77
CA LEU A 112 -5.15 -6.67 -2.27
C LEU A 112 -5.06 -6.83 -3.78
N GLU A 113 -5.65 -7.89 -4.34
CA GLU A 113 -5.63 -8.15 -5.78
C GLU A 113 -6.45 -7.13 -6.58
N LYS A 114 -7.60 -6.71 -6.06
CA LYS A 114 -8.61 -5.91 -6.80
C LYS A 114 -8.82 -4.51 -6.26
N GLY A 115 -8.32 -4.20 -5.07
CA GLY A 115 -8.69 -3.01 -4.31
C GLY A 115 -8.48 -1.70 -5.08
N ARG A 116 -7.38 -1.56 -5.82
CA ARG A 116 -7.11 -0.34 -6.60
C ARG A 116 -8.19 -0.06 -7.66
N LEU A 117 -8.82 -1.10 -8.21
CA LEU A 117 -9.94 -0.97 -9.15
C LEU A 117 -11.25 -0.54 -8.44
N HIS A 118 -11.22 -0.46 -7.13
CA HIS A 118 -12.34 -0.08 -6.28
C HIS A 118 -11.99 1.13 -5.40
N ASN A 119 -10.95 1.88 -5.74
CA ASN A 119 -10.43 3.03 -5.00
C ASN A 119 -10.01 2.66 -3.54
N ILE A 120 -9.39 1.49 -3.38
CA ILE A 120 -8.86 0.99 -2.10
C ILE A 120 -7.37 0.71 -2.28
N TYR A 121 -6.53 1.40 -1.50
CA TYR A 121 -5.09 1.39 -1.65
C TYR A 121 -4.40 0.89 -0.38
N PHE A 122 -3.44 -0.02 -0.56
CA PHE A 122 -2.55 -0.47 0.50
C PHE A 122 -1.17 0.14 0.30
N ILE A 123 -0.62 0.69 1.36
CA ILE A 123 0.70 1.32 1.38
C ILE A 123 1.48 0.69 2.52
N SER A 124 2.61 0.08 2.21
CA SER A 124 3.42 -0.59 3.23
C SER A 124 4.90 -0.29 3.09
N GLU A 125 5.59 -0.30 4.21
CA GLU A 125 7.04 -0.34 4.27
C GLU A 125 7.56 -1.78 4.30
N LEU A 126 8.69 -2.02 3.65
CA LEU A 126 9.38 -3.30 3.66
C LEU A 126 10.90 -3.08 3.71
N ASP A 127 11.53 -3.52 4.79
CA ASP A 127 12.99 -3.68 4.80
C ASP A 127 13.38 -4.87 3.91
N MET A 128 14.16 -4.60 2.86
CA MET A 128 14.58 -5.62 1.88
C MET A 128 15.33 -6.80 2.51
N LYS A 129 15.94 -6.61 3.70
CA LYS A 129 16.58 -7.71 4.47
C LYS A 129 15.57 -8.77 4.92
N ASN A 130 14.32 -8.38 5.11
CA ASN A 130 13.25 -9.27 5.57
C ASN A 130 12.49 -9.94 4.42
N LYS A 131 12.78 -9.59 3.16
CA LYS A 131 12.08 -10.10 1.99
C LYS A 131 12.01 -11.63 1.94
N SER A 132 13.13 -12.31 2.21
CA SER A 132 13.20 -13.77 2.15
C SER A 132 12.21 -14.48 3.08
N ASN A 133 11.87 -13.85 4.21
CA ASN A 133 10.94 -14.39 5.20
C ASN A 133 9.47 -14.29 4.74
N LEU A 134 9.20 -13.55 3.68
CA LEU A 134 7.86 -13.30 3.15
C LEU A 134 7.57 -14.09 1.86
N MET A 135 8.59 -14.69 1.26
CA MET A 135 8.43 -15.49 0.04
C MET A 135 7.50 -16.68 0.28
N GLY A 136 6.57 -16.90 -0.64
CA GLY A 136 5.58 -17.97 -0.55
C GLY A 136 4.27 -17.58 0.17
N TYR A 137 4.19 -16.41 0.77
CA TYR A 137 2.92 -15.88 1.26
C TYR A 137 2.17 -15.15 0.15
N LYS A 138 0.97 -15.58 -0.19
CA LYS A 138 0.16 -14.99 -1.27
C LYS A 138 -0.11 -13.49 -1.06
N ILE A 139 -0.35 -13.06 0.18
CA ILE A 139 -0.51 -11.64 0.52
C ILE A 139 0.72 -10.84 0.11
N TYR A 140 1.93 -11.35 0.42
CA TYR A 140 3.17 -10.68 0.02
C TYR A 140 3.32 -10.63 -1.51
N GLU A 141 3.04 -11.74 -2.19
CA GLU A 141 3.10 -11.81 -3.66
C GLU A 141 2.15 -10.81 -4.31
N SER A 142 0.94 -10.63 -3.75
CA SER A 142 -0.02 -9.62 -4.22
C SER A 142 0.50 -8.20 -4.04
N PHE A 143 1.13 -7.88 -2.89
CA PHE A 143 1.73 -6.57 -2.67
C PHE A 143 2.81 -6.22 -3.72
N VAL A 144 3.69 -7.16 -4.03
CA VAL A 144 4.83 -6.88 -4.90
C VAL A 144 4.54 -7.07 -6.39
N SER A 145 3.41 -7.68 -6.74
CA SER A 145 3.05 -7.99 -8.14
C SER A 145 2.90 -6.74 -9.01
N TYR A 146 2.42 -5.65 -8.44
CA TYR A 146 2.22 -4.39 -9.16
C TYR A 146 3.52 -3.63 -9.46
N LYS A 147 4.63 -4.01 -8.84
CA LYS A 147 5.95 -3.35 -8.98
C LYS A 147 5.88 -1.82 -8.81
N THR A 148 4.96 -1.37 -7.96
CA THR A 148 4.76 0.03 -7.65
C THR A 148 5.31 0.33 -6.26
N GLY A 149 6.17 1.33 -6.16
CA GLY A 149 6.77 1.70 -4.88
C GLY A 149 7.91 2.68 -5.03
N ILE A 150 8.56 2.97 -3.93
CA ILE A 150 9.70 3.86 -3.86
C ILE A 150 10.81 3.16 -3.08
N HIS A 151 12.00 3.14 -3.63
CA HIS A 151 13.19 2.66 -2.94
C HIS A 151 13.82 3.79 -2.14
N PHE A 152 13.90 3.65 -0.83
CA PHE A 152 14.56 4.59 0.08
C PHE A 152 15.81 3.99 0.71
N GLY A 153 16.89 4.77 0.75
CA GLY A 153 18.13 4.36 1.41
C GLY A 153 18.81 3.17 0.73
N GLY A 154 19.95 2.74 1.27
CA GLY A 154 20.70 1.62 0.71
C GLY A 154 21.09 1.81 -0.76
N LYS A 155 21.44 0.71 -1.41
CA LYS A 155 21.79 0.67 -2.83
C LYS A 155 20.62 0.13 -3.65
N THR A 156 20.26 0.79 -4.74
CA THR A 156 19.21 0.28 -5.64
C THR A 156 19.62 -1.06 -6.30
N ALA A 157 20.92 -1.34 -6.46
CA ALA A 157 21.42 -2.64 -6.91
C ALA A 157 21.03 -3.81 -5.99
N GLU A 158 20.75 -3.56 -4.73
CA GLU A 158 20.31 -4.57 -3.75
C GLU A 158 18.79 -4.79 -3.77
N ASN A 159 18.04 -3.93 -4.47
CA ASN A 159 16.60 -4.05 -4.61
C ASN A 159 16.25 -5.06 -5.69
N THR A 160 15.62 -6.15 -5.28
CA THR A 160 15.23 -7.24 -6.21
C THR A 160 13.73 -7.20 -6.57
N LEU A 161 12.98 -6.20 -6.10
CA LEU A 161 11.57 -6.00 -6.44
C LEU A 161 11.40 -5.07 -7.63
N PHE A 162 12.29 -4.09 -7.76
CA PHE A 162 12.20 -3.04 -8.75
C PHE A 162 13.43 -3.05 -9.67
N SER A 163 13.24 -2.60 -10.90
CA SER A 163 14.31 -2.30 -11.85
C SER A 163 14.55 -0.78 -11.92
N PHE A 164 15.83 -0.40 -12.05
CA PHE A 164 16.28 0.99 -12.13
C PHE A 164 17.20 1.17 -13.34
N ASP A 165 16.75 0.72 -14.52
CA ASP A 165 17.55 0.64 -15.76
C ASP A 165 18.00 2.02 -16.28
N TYR A 166 17.38 3.10 -15.79
CA TYR A 166 17.80 4.48 -16.07
C TYR A 166 19.05 4.91 -15.29
N MET A 167 19.47 4.11 -14.30
CA MET A 167 20.68 4.36 -13.50
C MET A 167 21.84 3.53 -14.02
N SER A 168 23.01 4.15 -14.12
CA SER A 168 24.24 3.42 -14.40
C SER A 168 24.59 2.44 -13.27
N TYR A 169 25.40 1.41 -13.58
CA TYR A 169 25.88 0.47 -12.58
C TYR A 169 26.55 1.17 -11.37
N THR A 170 27.32 2.22 -11.63
CA THR A 170 27.98 2.99 -10.57
C THR A 170 26.98 3.73 -9.68
N GLU A 171 25.91 4.28 -10.26
CA GLU A 171 24.86 4.96 -9.49
C GLU A 171 24.07 3.96 -8.65
N GLN A 172 23.70 2.83 -9.21
CA GLN A 172 22.95 1.78 -8.48
C GLN A 172 23.72 1.23 -7.27
N ASN A 173 25.05 1.25 -7.32
CA ASN A 173 25.92 0.80 -6.24
C ASN A 173 26.28 1.88 -5.21
N LYS A 174 25.78 3.10 -5.36
CA LYS A 174 25.90 4.15 -4.33
C LYS A 174 24.69 4.15 -3.43
N PRO A 175 24.88 4.21 -2.10
CA PRO A 175 23.75 4.40 -1.19
C PRO A 175 23.04 5.73 -1.47
N GLU A 176 21.70 5.69 -1.47
CA GLU A 176 20.90 6.89 -1.60
C GLU A 176 21.03 7.79 -0.36
N LYS A 177 20.90 9.09 -0.59
CA LYS A 177 20.89 10.08 0.51
C LYS A 177 19.61 9.95 1.34
N VAL A 178 19.71 10.23 2.62
CA VAL A 178 18.53 10.26 3.51
C VAL A 178 17.47 11.21 2.96
N GLY A 179 16.24 10.73 2.89
CA GLY A 179 15.09 11.49 2.35
C GLY A 179 15.01 11.50 0.82
N VAL A 180 15.89 10.81 0.12
CA VAL A 180 15.81 10.62 -1.34
C VAL A 180 15.29 9.22 -1.64
N GLY A 181 14.25 9.14 -2.45
CA GLY A 181 13.68 7.89 -2.96
C GLY A 181 13.84 7.78 -4.47
N GLN A 182 14.05 6.57 -4.96
CA GLN A 182 14.10 6.24 -6.38
C GLN A 182 12.80 5.54 -6.79
N LEU A 183 12.23 5.97 -7.90
CA LEU A 183 11.05 5.35 -8.51
C LEU A 183 11.49 4.27 -9.51
N PRO A 184 10.79 3.13 -9.58
CA PRO A 184 11.13 2.06 -10.53
C PRO A 184 10.81 2.43 -11.98
N ASN A 185 11.42 1.75 -12.92
CA ASN A 185 11.28 1.99 -14.36
C ASN A 185 9.91 1.66 -14.96
N ALA A 186 9.00 1.08 -14.18
CA ALA A 186 7.66 0.75 -14.66
C ALA A 186 6.81 1.98 -15.00
N MET A 187 7.30 3.17 -14.69
CA MET A 187 6.67 4.44 -15.03
C MET A 187 7.29 5.00 -16.32
N ASP A 188 6.51 5.77 -17.06
CA ASP A 188 6.84 6.39 -18.33
C ASP A 188 8.24 7.03 -18.33
N LYS A 189 8.91 7.01 -19.48
CA LYS A 189 10.28 7.53 -19.63
C LYS A 189 10.43 9.00 -19.24
N ASP A 190 9.35 9.77 -19.32
CA ASP A 190 9.31 11.20 -19.00
C ASP A 190 8.87 11.48 -17.56
N SER A 191 8.53 10.46 -16.78
CA SER A 191 8.09 10.61 -15.38
C SER A 191 9.25 10.92 -14.43
N ALA A 192 8.92 11.52 -13.30
CA ALA A 192 9.90 11.79 -12.23
C ALA A 192 10.54 10.48 -11.76
N LYS A 193 11.89 10.46 -11.74
CA LYS A 193 12.67 9.27 -11.33
C LYS A 193 13.09 9.31 -9.88
N LYS A 194 13.00 10.47 -9.25
CA LYS A 194 13.40 10.71 -7.85
C LYS A 194 12.33 11.46 -7.08
N VAL A 195 12.18 11.09 -5.82
CA VAL A 195 11.34 11.79 -4.86
C VAL A 195 12.23 12.28 -3.74
N VAL A 196 12.04 13.54 -3.34
CA VAL A 196 12.69 14.09 -2.15
C VAL A 196 11.61 14.26 -1.09
N VAL A 197 11.76 13.53 0.02
CA VAL A 197 10.86 13.62 1.15
C VAL A 197 11.41 14.69 2.11
N PRO A 198 10.69 15.81 2.32
CA PRO A 198 11.12 16.82 3.26
C PRO A 198 11.12 16.25 4.68
N ARG A 199 12.05 16.70 5.53
CA ARG A 199 11.98 16.38 6.95
C ARG A 199 10.69 16.96 7.53
N ALA A 200 9.90 16.11 8.16
CA ALA A 200 8.79 16.60 8.96
C ALA A 200 9.34 17.59 10.00
N ARG A 201 8.82 18.81 10.05
CA ARG A 201 9.09 19.72 11.17
C ARG A 201 8.45 19.08 12.39
N ARG A 202 9.28 18.82 13.39
CA ARG A 202 8.82 18.37 14.71
C ARG A 202 8.09 19.50 15.41
#